data_b36f1daabce30cf563720795825c3760
#
_entry.id   b36f1daabce30cf563720795825c3760
#
_cell.length_a   1.000
_cell.length_b   1.000
_cell.length_c   1.000
_cell.angle_alpha   90.00
_cell.angle_beta   90.00
_cell.angle_gamma   90.00
#
_symmetry.space_group_name_H-M   'P 1'
#
loop_
_entity.id
_entity.type
_entity.pdbx_description
1 polymer ?
#
loop_
_entity_poly.entity_id
_entity_poly.type
_entity_poly.pdbx_seq_one_letter_code
_entity_poly.pdbx_strand_id
1 'polypeptide(L)'
;QGTVSVRARDDDLPPAASIRQAVVQTIRRALGGKSGPTRLMEPMMHVTIEAPSTHAGALSTDISVEQHGSILNMQLEAQQDTPTYQVYLPPTDEVAQAQDQRMTIHAHIPLARMVRYSSRLRALTGGAGSHTMALHGFDVVSPERERELLAELGR
;
A
#
# COMPACT_ATOMS: atom_id res chain seq x y z
N GLN A 1 -6.00 17.75 29.99
CA GLN A 1 -6.12 18.72 28.88
C GLN A 1 -5.68 20.06 29.41
N GLY A 2 -4.46 20.49 29.06
CA GLY A 2 -3.95 21.80 29.43
C GLY A 2 -4.06 22.73 28.22
N THR A 3 -4.93 23.72 28.30
CA THR A 3 -5.03 24.77 27.30
C THR A 3 -4.00 25.84 27.63
N VAL A 4 -3.00 26.03 26.77
CA VAL A 4 -2.05 27.13 26.89
C VAL A 4 -2.62 28.30 26.10
N SER A 5 -3.09 29.33 26.81
CA SER A 5 -3.49 30.60 26.19
C SER A 5 -2.33 31.59 26.29
N VAL A 6 -1.80 32.00 25.16
CA VAL A 6 -0.80 33.08 25.07
C VAL A 6 -1.54 34.37 24.75
N ARG A 7 -1.58 35.33 25.69
CA ARG A 7 -1.99 36.69 25.44
C ARG A 7 -0.75 37.56 25.33
N ALA A 8 -0.34 37.87 24.11
CA ALA A 8 0.72 38.84 23.85
C ALA A 8 0.10 40.19 23.44
N ARG A 9 0.62 41.30 23.97
CA ARG A 9 0.41 42.63 23.37
C ARG A 9 1.35 42.75 22.17
N ASP A 10 0.94 43.47 21.14
CA ASP A 10 1.68 43.56 19.85
C ASP A 10 3.15 44.02 19.99
N ASP A 11 3.49 44.69 21.09
CA ASP A 11 4.86 45.18 21.35
C ASP A 11 5.79 44.16 22.05
N ASP A 12 5.25 43.02 22.53
CA ASP A 12 6.00 42.02 23.32
C ASP A 12 6.15 40.66 22.61
N LEU A 13 5.95 40.63 21.30
CA LEU A 13 6.11 39.38 20.56
C LEU A 13 7.58 38.94 20.57
N PRO A 14 7.89 37.75 21.07
CA PRO A 14 9.24 37.23 21.03
C PRO A 14 9.72 37.11 19.57
N PRO A 15 11.01 37.33 19.30
CA PRO A 15 11.53 37.24 17.93
C PRO A 15 11.17 35.91 17.30
N ALA A 16 10.84 35.92 16.01
CA ALA A 16 10.38 34.73 15.26
C ALA A 16 11.31 33.51 15.41
N ALA A 17 12.59 33.75 15.64
CA ALA A 17 13.58 32.70 15.91
C ALA A 17 13.30 31.98 17.23
N SER A 18 12.90 32.70 18.30
CA SER A 18 12.58 32.12 19.60
C SER A 18 11.30 31.29 19.54
N ILE A 19 10.29 31.76 18.79
CA ILE A 19 9.04 31.00 18.56
C ILE A 19 9.36 29.70 17.82
N ARG A 20 10.16 29.77 16.74
CA ARG A 20 10.57 28.58 15.98
C ARG A 20 11.32 27.59 16.87
N GLN A 21 12.26 28.06 17.69
CA GLN A 21 13.01 27.21 18.60
C GLN A 21 12.12 26.56 19.67
N ALA A 22 11.18 27.29 20.24
CA ALA A 22 10.20 26.75 21.20
C ALA A 22 9.31 25.67 20.57
N VAL A 23 8.81 25.90 19.35
CA VAL A 23 8.01 24.92 18.61
C VAL A 23 8.82 23.66 18.35
N VAL A 24 10.06 23.78 17.83
CA VAL A 24 10.93 22.62 17.56
C VAL A 24 11.22 21.84 18.85
N GLN A 25 11.52 22.53 19.97
CA GLN A 25 11.75 21.87 21.26
C GLN A 25 10.49 21.17 21.77
N THR A 26 9.32 21.78 21.63
CA THR A 26 8.05 21.19 22.05
C THR A 26 7.76 19.93 21.24
N ILE A 27 7.92 19.99 19.92
CA ILE A 27 7.76 18.83 19.02
C ILE A 27 8.77 17.73 19.40
N ARG A 28 10.04 18.05 19.60
CA ARG A 28 11.05 17.08 20.03
C ARG A 28 10.73 16.43 21.37
N ARG A 29 10.21 17.19 22.33
CA ARG A 29 9.74 16.63 23.61
C ARG A 29 8.53 15.73 23.47
N ALA A 30 7.56 16.10 22.62
CA ALA A 30 6.38 15.31 22.34
C ALA A 30 6.75 13.99 21.63
N LEU A 31 7.67 14.02 20.67
CA LEU A 31 8.14 12.84 19.94
C LEU A 31 9.20 12.04 20.71
N GLY A 32 9.91 12.67 21.65
CA GLY A 32 11.06 12.09 22.38
C GLY A 32 10.74 11.25 23.61
N GLY A 33 9.51 10.76 23.76
CA GLY A 33 9.25 9.58 24.62
C GLY A 33 8.88 9.81 26.08
N LYS A 34 8.48 11.00 26.51
CA LYS A 34 7.82 11.16 27.81
C LYS A 34 6.29 11.03 27.75
N SER A 35 5.71 11.03 26.55
CA SER A 35 4.27 10.94 26.31
C SER A 35 3.80 9.55 25.82
N GLY A 36 4.67 8.55 25.83
CA GLY A 36 4.39 7.19 25.37
C GLY A 36 5.33 6.76 24.22
N PRO A 37 5.36 5.46 23.88
CA PRO A 37 6.19 4.98 22.79
C PRO A 37 5.70 5.55 21.46
N THR A 38 6.53 6.35 20.81
CA THR A 38 6.30 6.81 19.45
C THR A 38 6.45 5.60 18.51
N ARG A 39 5.45 5.34 17.68
CA ARG A 39 5.51 4.28 16.67
C ARG A 39 5.56 4.90 15.28
N LEU A 40 6.42 4.37 14.45
CA LEU A 40 6.44 4.74 13.04
C LEU A 40 5.23 4.12 12.34
N MET A 41 4.56 4.91 11.50
CA MET A 41 3.45 4.46 10.69
C MET A 41 3.78 4.68 9.22
N GLU A 42 3.35 3.74 8.37
CA GLU A 42 3.47 3.88 6.92
C GLU A 42 2.09 3.89 6.26
N PRO A 43 1.93 4.63 5.15
CA PRO A 43 0.69 4.64 4.40
C PRO A 43 0.51 3.30 3.69
N MET A 44 -0.67 2.69 3.89
CA MET A 44 -1.09 1.45 3.25
C MET A 44 -2.05 1.74 2.11
N MET A 45 -1.81 1.12 0.98
CA MET A 45 -2.66 1.23 -0.20
C MET A 45 -3.56 0.00 -0.31
N HIS A 46 -4.84 0.22 -0.54
CA HIS A 46 -5.73 -0.82 -1.04
C HIS A 46 -5.49 -0.93 -2.55
N VAL A 47 -5.01 -2.08 -2.98
CA VAL A 47 -4.64 -2.34 -4.37
C VAL A 47 -5.56 -3.40 -4.94
N THR A 48 -6.12 -3.13 -6.10
CA THR A 48 -6.88 -4.10 -6.89
C THR A 48 -6.07 -4.42 -8.15
N ILE A 49 -5.71 -5.67 -8.32
CA ILE A 49 -4.91 -6.16 -9.45
C ILE A 49 -5.78 -7.08 -10.29
N GLU A 50 -5.85 -6.82 -11.58
CA GLU A 50 -6.53 -7.65 -12.57
C GLU A 50 -5.49 -8.28 -13.49
N ALA A 51 -5.53 -9.59 -13.63
CA ALA A 51 -4.57 -10.33 -14.44
C ALA A 51 -5.14 -11.69 -14.88
N PRO A 52 -4.54 -12.35 -15.88
CA PRO A 52 -4.89 -13.72 -16.21
C PRO A 52 -4.60 -14.67 -15.04
N SER A 53 -5.48 -15.61 -14.80
CA SER A 53 -5.39 -16.58 -13.69
C SER A 53 -4.12 -17.43 -13.72
N THR A 54 -3.54 -17.60 -14.89
CA THR A 54 -2.25 -18.32 -15.08
C THR A 54 -1.10 -17.69 -14.28
N HIS A 55 -1.18 -16.41 -13.96
CA HIS A 55 -0.17 -15.67 -13.19
C HIS A 55 -0.48 -15.59 -11.68
N ALA A 56 -1.55 -16.25 -11.21
CA ALA A 56 -2.02 -16.17 -9.82
C ALA A 56 -0.90 -16.48 -8.80
N GLY A 57 -0.18 -17.58 -9.00
CA GLY A 57 0.89 -17.99 -8.08
C GLY A 57 2.06 -16.99 -8.05
N ALA A 58 2.48 -16.51 -9.22
CA ALA A 58 3.57 -15.53 -9.31
C ALA A 58 3.19 -14.21 -8.65
N LEU A 59 1.97 -13.71 -8.87
CA LEU A 59 1.46 -12.49 -8.27
C LEU A 59 1.26 -12.62 -6.77
N SER A 60 0.74 -13.75 -6.30
CA SER A 60 0.56 -14.04 -4.89
C SER A 60 1.91 -14.02 -4.14
N THR A 61 2.93 -14.66 -4.70
CA THR A 61 4.28 -14.65 -4.13
C THR A 61 4.89 -13.25 -4.16
N ASP A 62 4.74 -12.53 -5.26
CA ASP A 62 5.25 -11.17 -5.40
C ASP A 62 4.64 -10.23 -4.35
N ILE A 63 3.32 -10.25 -4.19
CA ILE A 63 2.62 -9.40 -3.23
C ILE A 63 3.05 -9.71 -1.79
N SER A 64 3.11 -10.99 -1.42
CA SER A 64 3.36 -11.39 -0.03
C SER A 64 4.83 -11.27 0.36
N VAL A 65 5.75 -11.66 -0.52
CA VAL A 65 7.18 -11.74 -0.21
C VAL A 65 7.91 -10.45 -0.57
N GLU A 66 7.74 -9.99 -1.80
CA GLU A 66 8.54 -8.87 -2.31
C GLU A 66 7.95 -7.51 -1.93
N GLN A 67 6.61 -7.41 -1.96
CA GLN A 67 5.94 -6.16 -1.63
C GLN A 67 5.57 -6.05 -0.16
N HIS A 68 5.77 -7.10 0.64
CA HIS A 68 5.35 -7.16 2.04
C HIS A 68 3.87 -6.78 2.24
N GLY A 69 3.05 -7.13 1.23
CA GLY A 69 1.62 -6.88 1.24
C GLY A 69 0.83 -8.03 1.85
N SER A 70 -0.41 -7.75 2.20
CA SER A 70 -1.39 -8.73 2.67
C SER A 70 -2.48 -8.90 1.64
N ILE A 71 -2.66 -10.12 1.13
CA ILE A 71 -3.76 -10.44 0.23
C ILE A 71 -5.04 -10.59 1.05
N LEU A 72 -6.06 -9.82 0.68
CA LEU A 72 -7.37 -9.84 1.34
C LEU A 72 -8.30 -10.85 0.68
N ASN A 73 -8.34 -10.82 -0.63
CA ASN A 73 -9.24 -11.66 -1.42
C ASN A 73 -8.64 -11.89 -2.83
N MET A 74 -8.98 -13.04 -3.38
CA MET A 74 -8.63 -13.41 -4.75
C MET A 74 -9.88 -14.01 -5.40
N GLN A 75 -10.38 -13.38 -6.45
CA GLN A 75 -11.58 -13.79 -7.14
C GLN A 75 -11.25 -14.12 -8.59
N LEU A 76 -11.73 -15.25 -9.05
CA LEU A 76 -11.78 -15.57 -10.47
C LEU A 76 -13.06 -14.92 -11.03
N GLU A 77 -12.93 -14.13 -12.08
CA GLU A 77 -14.09 -13.69 -12.83
C GLU A 77 -14.70 -14.92 -13.49
N ALA A 78 -15.85 -15.35 -12.97
CA ALA A 78 -16.66 -16.29 -13.70
C ALA A 78 -17.00 -15.64 -15.05
N GLN A 79 -16.73 -16.32 -16.15
CA GLN A 79 -17.27 -15.92 -17.44
C GLN A 79 -18.77 -15.76 -17.22
N GLN A 80 -19.27 -14.52 -17.31
CA GLN A 80 -20.69 -14.31 -17.38
C GLN A 80 -21.14 -15.12 -18.60
N ASP A 81 -21.99 -16.11 -18.34
CA ASP A 81 -22.68 -16.84 -19.37
C ASP A 81 -23.40 -15.83 -20.27
N THR A 82 -22.70 -15.29 -21.23
CA THR A 82 -23.37 -14.78 -22.42
C THR A 82 -24.14 -15.98 -22.92
N PRO A 83 -25.48 -15.86 -23.16
CA PRO A 83 -26.24 -16.98 -23.68
C PRO A 83 -25.68 -17.33 -25.06
N THR A 84 -24.70 -18.20 -25.00
CA THR A 84 -24.05 -18.74 -26.20
C THR A 84 -25.11 -19.64 -26.83
N TYR A 85 -25.64 -19.24 -27.98
CA TYR A 85 -26.19 -20.21 -28.87
C TYR A 85 -25.22 -21.39 -28.89
N GLN A 86 -25.68 -22.56 -28.50
CA GLN A 86 -24.88 -23.79 -28.49
C GLN A 86 -24.45 -24.10 -29.93
N VAL A 87 -23.39 -23.43 -30.35
CA VAL A 87 -22.60 -23.91 -31.47
C VAL A 87 -21.82 -25.09 -30.90
N TYR A 88 -22.14 -26.29 -31.35
CA TYR A 88 -21.39 -27.51 -31.03
C TYR A 88 -19.94 -27.27 -31.46
N LEU A 89 -19.11 -26.90 -30.50
CA LEU A 89 -17.66 -26.90 -30.64
C LEU A 89 -17.21 -28.29 -30.25
N PRO A 90 -16.43 -28.99 -31.07
CA PRO A 90 -15.79 -30.24 -30.64
C PRO A 90 -14.99 -29.98 -29.36
N PRO A 91 -14.82 -30.98 -28.48
CA PRO A 91 -14.08 -30.83 -27.23
C PRO A 91 -12.60 -30.49 -27.57
N THR A 92 -12.32 -29.21 -27.64
CA THR A 92 -10.98 -28.66 -27.70
C THR A 92 -10.54 -28.42 -26.27
N ASP A 93 -9.53 -29.14 -25.90
CA ASP A 93 -8.70 -29.10 -24.70
C ASP A 93 -9.14 -28.14 -23.61
N GLU A 94 -9.58 -28.70 -22.49
CA GLU A 94 -9.92 -27.95 -21.24
C GLU A 94 -8.78 -27.01 -20.78
N VAL A 95 -7.56 -27.25 -21.25
CA VAL A 95 -6.38 -26.45 -20.99
C VAL A 95 -6.43 -25.07 -21.67
N ALA A 96 -7.10 -24.95 -22.83
CA ALA A 96 -7.20 -23.67 -23.54
C ALA A 96 -8.24 -22.72 -22.91
N GLN A 97 -9.27 -23.27 -22.26
CA GLN A 97 -10.30 -22.45 -21.59
C GLN A 97 -9.82 -21.86 -20.26
N ALA A 98 -8.87 -22.52 -19.58
CA ALA A 98 -8.28 -22.00 -18.35
C ALA A 98 -7.34 -20.81 -18.58
N GLN A 99 -6.87 -20.61 -19.81
CA GLN A 99 -5.90 -19.56 -20.12
C GLN A 99 -6.53 -18.16 -20.25
N ASP A 100 -7.85 -18.06 -20.41
CA ASP A 100 -8.54 -16.80 -20.66
C ASP A 100 -9.32 -16.27 -19.43
N GLN A 101 -9.27 -17.02 -18.30
CA GLN A 101 -9.94 -16.58 -17.08
C GLN A 101 -9.15 -15.43 -16.45
N ARG A 102 -9.82 -14.31 -16.26
CA ARG A 102 -9.29 -13.18 -15.48
C ARG A 102 -9.51 -13.42 -13.99
N MET A 103 -8.57 -12.93 -13.22
CA MET A 103 -8.71 -12.88 -11.77
C MET A 103 -8.51 -11.47 -11.26
N THR A 104 -9.18 -11.16 -10.16
CA THR A 104 -9.02 -9.92 -9.41
C THR A 104 -8.45 -10.24 -8.04
N ILE A 105 -7.33 -9.60 -7.70
CA ILE A 105 -6.68 -9.70 -6.39
C ILE A 105 -6.88 -8.38 -5.66
N HIS A 106 -7.40 -8.44 -4.46
CA HIS A 106 -7.45 -7.32 -3.52
C HIS A 106 -6.38 -7.49 -2.46
N ALA A 107 -5.53 -6.50 -2.28
CA ALA A 107 -4.43 -6.55 -1.33
C ALA A 107 -4.20 -5.21 -0.65
N HIS A 108 -3.60 -5.23 0.55
CA HIS A 108 -3.01 -4.07 1.19
C HIS A 108 -1.49 -4.10 1.00
N ILE A 109 -0.95 -3.05 0.42
CA ILE A 109 0.49 -2.96 0.12
C ILE A 109 1.01 -1.58 0.59
N PRO A 110 2.18 -1.52 1.24
CA PRO A 110 2.80 -0.25 1.61
C PRO A 110 3.06 0.63 0.38
N LEU A 111 2.73 1.94 0.48
CA LEU A 111 2.91 2.88 -0.63
C LEU A 111 4.36 2.90 -1.15
N ALA A 112 5.34 2.76 -0.27
CA ALA A 112 6.75 2.74 -0.64
C ALA A 112 7.09 1.63 -1.65
N ARG A 113 6.39 0.50 -1.58
CA ARG A 113 6.57 -0.64 -2.48
C ARG A 113 5.82 -0.49 -3.81
N MET A 114 4.85 0.41 -3.86
CA MET A 114 4.07 0.67 -5.08
C MET A 114 4.81 1.53 -6.12
N VAL A 115 5.94 2.13 -5.73
CA VAL A 115 6.80 2.86 -6.66
C VAL A 115 7.31 1.90 -7.73
N ARG A 116 7.02 2.19 -9.00
CA ARG A 116 7.35 1.34 -10.17
C ARG A 116 6.64 -0.03 -10.23
N TYR A 117 5.62 -0.25 -9.39
CA TYR A 117 4.89 -1.52 -9.39
C TYR A 117 4.25 -1.84 -10.76
N SER A 118 3.81 -0.83 -11.51
CA SER A 118 3.28 -1.00 -12.87
C SER A 118 4.26 -1.72 -13.81
N SER A 119 5.53 -1.37 -13.74
CA SER A 119 6.57 -2.01 -14.59
C SER A 119 6.81 -3.45 -14.16
N ARG A 120 6.80 -3.71 -12.84
CA ARG A 120 6.96 -5.05 -12.29
C ARG A 120 5.76 -5.94 -12.62
N LEU A 121 4.54 -5.43 -12.48
CA LEU A 121 3.33 -6.14 -12.83
C LEU A 121 3.32 -6.55 -14.31
N ARG A 122 3.69 -5.62 -15.21
CA ARG A 122 3.82 -5.93 -16.64
C ARG A 122 4.86 -7.02 -16.91
N ALA A 123 6.00 -6.99 -16.23
CA ALA A 123 7.02 -8.01 -16.35
C ALA A 123 6.52 -9.39 -15.91
N LEU A 124 5.75 -9.46 -14.79
CA LEU A 124 5.20 -10.70 -14.25
C LEU A 124 4.07 -11.29 -15.09
N THR A 125 3.29 -10.41 -15.76
CA THR A 125 2.07 -10.81 -16.49
C THR A 125 2.21 -10.72 -18.01
N GLY A 126 3.43 -10.50 -18.52
CA GLY A 126 3.64 -10.30 -19.96
C GLY A 126 2.89 -9.08 -20.51
N GLY A 127 2.58 -8.11 -19.67
CA GLY A 127 1.81 -6.90 -20.03
C GLY A 127 0.30 -7.02 -19.88
N ALA A 128 -0.23 -8.20 -19.55
CA ALA A 128 -1.67 -8.45 -19.45
C ALA A 128 -2.30 -8.02 -18.12
N GLY A 129 -1.49 -7.59 -17.13
CA GLY A 129 -1.97 -7.15 -15.82
C GLY A 129 -2.22 -5.66 -15.75
N SER A 130 -3.28 -5.27 -15.05
CA SER A 130 -3.59 -3.90 -14.65
C SER A 130 -3.75 -3.80 -13.15
N HIS A 131 -3.56 -2.60 -12.57
CA HIS A 131 -3.85 -2.37 -11.17
C HIS A 131 -4.41 -0.97 -10.94
N THR A 132 -5.23 -0.87 -9.93
CA THR A 132 -5.69 0.40 -9.35
C THR A 132 -5.32 0.43 -7.88
N MET A 133 -5.12 1.61 -7.32
CA MET A 133 -4.80 1.76 -5.90
C MET A 133 -5.49 2.98 -5.30
N ALA A 134 -5.88 2.85 -4.03
CA ALA A 134 -6.43 3.92 -3.23
C ALA A 134 -5.79 3.90 -1.84
N LEU A 135 -5.68 5.05 -1.19
CA LEU A 135 -5.19 5.09 0.19
C LEU A 135 -6.18 4.38 1.10
N HIS A 136 -5.70 3.35 1.81
CA HIS A 136 -6.49 2.64 2.82
C HIS A 136 -6.41 3.33 4.19
N GLY A 137 -5.19 3.68 4.60
CA GLY A 137 -4.94 4.27 5.91
C GLY A 137 -3.45 4.25 6.24
N PHE A 138 -3.15 4.26 7.54
CA PHE A 138 -1.80 4.19 8.07
C PHE A 138 -1.71 3.04 9.05
N ASP A 139 -0.76 2.14 8.84
CA ASP A 139 -0.49 1.02 9.73
C ASP A 139 0.83 1.20 10.46
N VAL A 140 0.91 0.63 11.66
CA VAL A 140 2.13 0.63 12.46
C VAL A 140 3.15 -0.29 11.81
N VAL A 141 4.32 0.24 11.55
CA VAL A 141 5.43 -0.49 10.93
C VAL A 141 5.94 -1.56 11.88
N SER A 142 6.26 -2.74 11.36
CA SER A 142 6.89 -3.81 12.14
C SER A 142 8.29 -3.39 12.61
N PRO A 143 8.80 -3.91 13.74
CA PRO A 143 10.13 -3.54 14.24
C PRO A 143 11.28 -3.84 13.28
N GLU A 144 11.10 -4.82 12.41
CA GLU A 144 12.08 -5.15 11.37
C GLU A 144 12.09 -4.09 10.27
N ARG A 145 10.90 -3.75 9.78
CA ARG A 145 10.70 -2.74 8.76
C ARG A 145 11.09 -1.33 9.25
N GLU A 146 10.84 -1.03 10.52
CA GLU A 146 11.27 0.22 11.15
C GLU A 146 12.78 0.38 11.08
N ARG A 147 13.55 -0.67 11.38
CA ARG A 147 15.03 -0.65 11.25
C ARG A 147 15.50 -0.41 9.82
N GLU A 148 14.85 -1.03 8.84
CA GLU A 148 15.16 -0.78 7.42
C GLU A 148 14.90 0.67 7.03
N LEU A 149 13.73 1.20 7.37
CA LEU A 149 13.35 2.58 7.06
C LEU A 149 14.29 3.59 7.74
N LEU A 150 14.69 3.36 9.00
CA LEU A 150 15.63 4.21 9.69
C LEU A 150 17.02 4.15 9.05
N ALA A 151 17.45 2.98 8.58
CA ALA A 151 18.71 2.84 7.85
C ALA A 151 18.66 3.55 6.48
N GLU A 152 17.54 3.45 5.73
CA GLU A 152 17.33 4.18 4.48
C GLU A 152 17.33 5.70 4.68
N LEU A 153 16.85 6.19 5.82
CA LEU A 153 16.82 7.61 6.17
C LEU A 153 18.15 8.12 6.77
N GLY A 154 19.16 7.25 6.93
CA GLY A 154 20.46 7.62 7.44
C GLY A 154 20.49 7.95 8.95
N ARG A 155 19.63 7.29 9.72
CA ARG A 155 19.54 7.45 11.17
C ARG A 155 19.82 6.17 11.91
#